data_c26d96c35cc9516eed0ab1d99179a19e
#
_entry.id   c26d96c35cc9516eed0ab1d99179a19e
#
_cell.length_a   1.000
_cell.length_b   1.000
_cell.length_c   1.000
_cell.angle_alpha   90.00
_cell.angle_beta   90.00
_cell.angle_gamma   90.00
#
_symmetry.space_group_name_H-M   'P 1'
#
loop_
_entity.id
_entity.type
_entity.pdbx_description
1 polymer ?
#
loop_
_entity_poly.entity_id
_entity_poly.type
_entity_poly.pdbx_seq_one_letter_code
_entity_poly.pdbx_strand_id
1 'polypeptide(L)'
;MAFAGKLDLSGFVCDPPFHPYDFARGKFGNLKVDVWLTSNPVFDTVLKRHTTSKRFVEQEIVCVTVEGLILLKLYALPSLYRQGNFTRVGLYENDVATLMHIHNPRLEPILSELTRHLNAGDLEQVKQIVEEIQQRLKRFDERS
;
A
#
# COMPACT_ATOMS: atom_id res chain seq x y z
N MET A 1 5.69 6.68 -5.96
CA MET A 1 6.60 5.55 -6.20
C MET A 1 7.07 4.99 -4.88
N ALA A 2 7.09 3.68 -4.70
CA ALA A 2 7.59 3.01 -3.52
C ALA A 2 8.84 2.19 -3.87
N PHE A 3 9.91 2.38 -3.10
CA PHE A 3 11.17 1.66 -3.23
C PHE A 3 11.23 0.52 -2.21
N ALA A 4 11.93 -0.54 -2.54
CA ALA A 4 12.11 -1.70 -1.69
C ALA A 4 13.59 -2.09 -1.58
N GLY A 5 13.98 -2.72 -0.48
CA GLY A 5 15.33 -3.21 -0.23
C GLY A 5 16.02 -2.53 0.93
N LYS A 6 17.35 -2.60 0.96
CA LYS A 6 18.16 -1.91 1.98
C LYS A 6 18.25 -0.43 1.64
N LEU A 7 17.87 0.41 2.60
CA LEU A 7 17.95 1.86 2.48
C LEU A 7 19.06 2.39 3.38
N ASP A 8 19.84 3.31 2.85
CA ASP A 8 20.71 4.15 3.68
C ASP A 8 19.85 5.24 4.31
N LEU A 9 19.68 5.17 5.63
CA LEU A 9 18.89 6.13 6.40
C LEU A 9 19.74 7.24 7.02
N SER A 10 21.01 7.38 6.65
CA SER A 10 21.83 8.52 7.04
C SER A 10 21.20 9.83 6.50
N GLY A 11 21.00 10.81 7.38
CA GLY A 11 20.27 12.03 7.03
C GLY A 11 18.74 11.95 7.08
N PHE A 12 18.17 10.79 7.42
CA PHE A 12 16.74 10.67 7.70
C PHE A 12 16.40 11.21 9.10
N VAL A 13 15.48 12.17 9.15
CA VAL A 13 14.96 12.74 10.41
C VAL A 13 13.55 12.20 10.64
N CYS A 14 13.39 11.36 11.66
CA CYS A 14 12.13 10.73 12.01
C CYS A 14 11.21 11.70 12.77
N ASP A 15 9.93 11.75 12.36
CA ASP A 15 8.89 12.49 13.07
C ASP A 15 8.41 11.69 14.29
N PRO A 16 8.12 12.33 15.44
CA PRO A 16 7.44 11.67 16.56
C PRO A 16 5.91 11.55 16.29
N PRO A 17 5.20 10.53 16.86
CA PRO A 17 5.77 9.42 17.60
C PRO A 17 6.43 8.39 16.66
N PHE A 18 7.57 7.84 17.08
CA PHE A 18 8.22 6.75 16.38
C PHE A 18 7.50 5.43 16.71
N HIS A 19 7.04 4.72 15.68
CA HIS A 19 6.46 3.39 15.80
C HIS A 19 7.47 2.34 15.32
N PRO A 20 8.33 1.82 16.22
CA PRO A 20 9.50 1.03 15.81
C PRO A 20 9.18 -0.33 15.19
N TYR A 21 7.91 -0.76 15.27
CA TYR A 21 7.52 -2.10 14.83
C TYR A 21 6.94 -2.17 13.42
N ASP A 22 6.39 -1.07 12.91
CA ASP A 22 5.67 -1.06 11.64
C ASP A 22 6.24 -0.09 10.62
N PHE A 23 6.33 1.19 10.94
CA PHE A 23 6.85 2.18 10.01
C PHE A 23 7.46 3.39 10.73
N ALA A 24 8.35 4.08 10.02
CA ALA A 24 8.87 5.38 10.43
C ALA A 24 8.51 6.43 9.39
N ARG A 25 8.01 7.57 9.84
CA ARG A 25 7.76 8.75 9.00
C ARG A 25 8.81 9.81 9.30
N GLY A 26 9.25 10.51 8.28
CA GLY A 26 10.24 11.56 8.47
C GLY A 26 10.59 12.26 7.17
N LYS A 27 11.80 12.82 7.14
CA LYS A 27 12.27 13.61 6.01
C LYS A 27 13.75 13.33 5.69
N PHE A 28 14.05 13.38 4.40
CA PHE A 28 15.39 13.64 3.88
C PHE A 28 15.40 15.06 3.30
N GLY A 29 16.04 16.00 3.99
CA GLY A 29 15.92 17.41 3.61
C GLY A 29 14.45 17.86 3.57
N ASN A 30 13.95 18.27 2.41
CA ASN A 30 12.56 18.67 2.21
C ASN A 30 11.63 17.53 1.71
N LEU A 31 12.19 16.36 1.42
CA LEU A 31 11.41 15.21 0.93
C LEU A 31 10.78 14.46 2.10
N LYS A 32 9.45 14.38 2.12
CA LYS A 32 8.73 13.52 3.06
C LYS A 32 8.86 12.05 2.65
N VAL A 33 9.19 11.20 3.61
CA VAL A 33 9.44 9.77 3.38
C VAL A 33 8.76 8.94 4.47
N ASP A 34 8.05 7.91 4.06
CA ASP A 34 7.55 6.85 4.93
C ASP A 34 8.40 5.58 4.69
N VAL A 35 8.96 5.02 5.76
CA VAL A 35 9.76 3.79 5.72
C VAL A 35 8.97 2.68 6.39
N TRP A 36 8.63 1.64 5.64
CA TRP A 36 7.91 0.47 6.16
C TRP A 36 8.89 -0.65 6.51
N LEU A 37 8.78 -1.16 7.73
CA LEU A 37 9.74 -2.08 8.30
C LEU A 37 9.30 -3.54 8.08
N THR A 38 10.22 -4.39 7.66
CA THR A 38 9.96 -5.82 7.40
C THR A 38 9.78 -6.67 8.66
N SER A 39 9.83 -6.05 9.84
CA SER A 39 9.31 -6.65 11.08
C SER A 39 7.80 -6.89 11.02
N ASN A 40 7.06 -6.13 10.19
CA ASN A 40 5.67 -6.43 9.86
C ASN A 40 5.62 -7.50 8.75
N PRO A 41 4.93 -8.63 8.97
CA PRO A 41 4.89 -9.74 8.00
C PRO A 41 4.32 -9.37 6.63
N VAL A 42 3.39 -8.40 6.56
CA VAL A 42 2.84 -7.91 5.27
C VAL A 42 3.92 -7.19 4.47
N PHE A 43 4.69 -6.33 5.12
CA PHE A 43 5.76 -5.58 4.45
C PHE A 43 6.89 -6.48 3.99
N ASP A 44 7.21 -7.51 4.79
CA ASP A 44 8.17 -8.55 4.39
C ASP A 44 7.66 -9.36 3.18
N THR A 45 6.39 -9.74 3.16
CA THR A 45 5.76 -10.43 2.02
C THR A 45 5.81 -9.57 0.77
N VAL A 46 5.49 -8.28 0.87
CA VAL A 46 5.56 -7.36 -0.29
C VAL A 46 6.98 -7.26 -0.81
N LEU A 47 7.96 -7.09 0.07
CA LEU A 47 9.37 -7.05 -0.32
C LEU A 47 9.82 -8.31 -1.06
N LYS A 48 9.39 -9.49 -0.62
CA LYS A 48 9.83 -10.79 -1.18
C LYS A 48 9.08 -11.19 -2.46
N ARG A 49 7.81 -10.82 -2.60
CA ARG A 49 6.92 -11.37 -3.62
C ARG A 49 6.32 -10.33 -4.58
N HIS A 50 6.30 -9.07 -4.20
CA HIS A 50 5.62 -8.00 -4.93
C HIS A 50 6.55 -6.84 -5.27
N THR A 51 7.76 -7.19 -5.74
CA THR A 51 8.74 -6.23 -6.23
C THR A 51 9.18 -6.54 -7.65
N THR A 52 9.61 -5.50 -8.34
CA THR A 52 10.16 -5.57 -9.69
C THR A 52 11.28 -4.56 -9.84
N SER A 53 12.26 -4.86 -10.69
CA SER A 53 13.31 -3.91 -11.05
C SER A 53 12.82 -2.93 -12.12
N LYS A 54 13.09 -1.65 -11.91
CA LYS A 54 12.87 -0.58 -12.88
C LYS A 54 14.17 0.17 -13.11
N ARG A 55 14.45 0.49 -14.37
CA ARG A 55 15.62 1.26 -14.75
C ARG A 55 15.27 2.74 -14.80
N PHE A 56 15.98 3.55 -14.01
CA PHE A 56 15.91 5.00 -14.02
C PHE A 56 17.26 5.56 -14.40
N VAL A 57 17.33 6.18 -15.59
CA VAL A 57 18.58 6.65 -16.19
C VAL A 57 19.56 5.49 -16.30
N GLU A 58 20.61 5.46 -15.50
CA GLU A 58 21.63 4.41 -15.48
C GLU A 58 21.58 3.50 -14.26
N GLN A 59 20.57 3.71 -13.36
CA GLN A 59 20.41 2.93 -12.14
C GLN A 59 19.21 2.00 -12.21
N GLU A 60 19.42 0.78 -11.75
CA GLU A 60 18.36 -0.19 -11.55
C GLU A 60 17.83 -0.07 -10.11
N ILE A 61 16.52 0.13 -9.98
CA ILE A 61 15.86 0.36 -8.69
C ILE A 61 14.79 -0.71 -8.49
N VAL A 62 14.77 -1.33 -7.31
CA VAL A 62 13.73 -2.27 -6.93
C VAL A 62 12.51 -1.48 -6.45
N CYS A 63 11.38 -1.70 -7.12
CA CYS A 63 10.11 -1.02 -6.84
C CYS A 63 9.03 -2.04 -6.47
N VAL A 64 8.03 -1.58 -5.72
CA VAL A 64 6.83 -2.38 -5.43
C VAL A 64 5.96 -2.46 -6.69
N THR A 65 5.38 -3.64 -6.94
CA THR A 65 4.43 -3.86 -8.04
C THR A 65 3.08 -3.19 -7.75
N VAL A 66 2.22 -3.11 -8.77
CA VAL A 66 0.83 -2.60 -8.62
C VAL A 66 0.07 -3.43 -7.59
N GLU A 67 0.16 -4.75 -7.66
CA GLU A 67 -0.47 -5.67 -6.72
C GLU A 67 0.04 -5.47 -5.29
N GLY A 68 1.34 -5.26 -5.13
CA GLY A 68 1.95 -4.95 -3.83
C GLY A 68 1.46 -3.62 -3.26
N LEU A 69 1.32 -2.58 -4.08
CA LEU A 69 0.77 -1.29 -3.65
C LEU A 69 -0.70 -1.41 -3.20
N ILE A 70 -1.52 -2.13 -3.95
CA ILE A 70 -2.92 -2.40 -3.59
C ILE A 70 -2.98 -3.18 -2.28
N LEU A 71 -2.18 -4.24 -2.14
CA LEU A 71 -2.10 -5.03 -0.91
C LEU A 71 -1.81 -4.18 0.32
N LEU A 72 -0.80 -3.31 0.24
CA LEU A 72 -0.42 -2.42 1.34
C LEU A 72 -1.51 -1.42 1.70
N LYS A 73 -2.16 -0.82 0.71
CA LYS A 73 -3.24 0.15 0.94
C LYS A 73 -4.48 -0.51 1.55
N LEU A 74 -4.89 -1.66 1.03
CA LEU A 74 -6.01 -2.42 1.58
C LEU A 74 -5.73 -2.91 3.01
N TYR A 75 -4.49 -3.36 3.28
CA TYR A 75 -4.09 -3.76 4.63
C TYR A 75 -4.21 -2.63 5.67
N ALA A 76 -3.90 -1.40 5.28
CA ALA A 76 -3.93 -0.25 6.17
C ALA A 76 -5.35 0.28 6.46
N LEU A 77 -6.31 0.08 5.54
CA LEU A 77 -7.64 0.69 5.61
C LEU A 77 -8.40 0.41 6.91
N PRO A 78 -8.52 -0.84 7.43
CA PRO A 78 -9.24 -1.08 8.66
C PRO A 78 -8.70 -0.30 9.85
N SER A 79 -7.38 -0.20 9.97
CA SER A 79 -6.74 0.58 11.02
C SER A 79 -7.01 2.08 10.87
N LEU A 80 -6.97 2.61 9.66
CA LEU A 80 -7.26 4.02 9.38
C LEU A 80 -8.72 4.37 9.70
N TYR A 81 -9.67 3.48 9.40
CA TYR A 81 -11.07 3.63 9.79
C TYR A 81 -11.24 3.69 11.32
N ARG A 82 -10.61 2.77 12.04
CA ARG A 82 -10.65 2.78 13.53
C ARG A 82 -10.05 4.04 14.14
N GLN A 83 -9.06 4.64 13.49
CA GLN A 83 -8.44 5.88 13.92
C GLN A 83 -9.25 7.13 13.55
N GLY A 84 -10.34 7.00 12.79
CA GLY A 84 -11.10 8.14 12.26
C GLY A 84 -10.31 8.98 11.24
N ASN A 85 -9.26 8.43 10.64
CA ASN A 85 -8.42 9.13 9.66
C ASN A 85 -9.05 9.10 8.26
N PHE A 86 -10.24 9.69 8.13
CA PHE A 86 -11.05 9.62 6.91
C PHE A 86 -10.39 10.31 5.71
N THR A 87 -9.55 11.31 5.94
CA THR A 87 -8.76 11.91 4.85
C THR A 87 -7.84 10.90 4.20
N ARG A 88 -7.13 10.10 4.99
CA ARG A 88 -6.23 9.08 4.48
C ARG A 88 -6.98 7.86 3.93
N VAL A 89 -8.10 7.49 4.54
CA VAL A 89 -9.01 6.47 3.98
C VAL A 89 -9.42 6.84 2.56
N GLY A 90 -9.93 8.06 2.34
CA GLY A 90 -10.34 8.51 1.03
C GLY A 90 -9.20 8.51 0.00
N LEU A 91 -7.98 8.92 0.41
CA LEU A 91 -6.81 8.85 -0.45
C LEU A 91 -6.48 7.41 -0.84
N TYR A 92 -6.46 6.47 0.11
CA TYR A 92 -6.11 5.07 -0.14
C TYR A 92 -7.14 4.36 -1.00
N GLU A 93 -8.44 4.57 -0.75
CA GLU A 93 -9.50 4.03 -1.58
C GLU A 93 -9.45 4.57 -3.02
N ASN A 94 -9.19 5.87 -3.18
CA ASN A 94 -9.02 6.47 -4.50
C ASN A 94 -7.79 5.95 -5.24
N ASP A 95 -6.68 5.76 -4.53
CA ASP A 95 -5.46 5.18 -5.11
C ASP A 95 -5.71 3.73 -5.57
N VAL A 96 -6.39 2.91 -4.75
CA VAL A 96 -6.77 1.53 -5.12
C VAL A 96 -7.67 1.55 -6.35
N ALA A 97 -8.69 2.40 -6.38
CA ALA A 97 -9.59 2.53 -7.53
C ALA A 97 -8.84 2.91 -8.82
N THR A 98 -7.91 3.87 -8.72
CA THR A 98 -7.07 4.31 -9.84
C THR A 98 -6.17 3.18 -10.35
N LEU A 99 -5.49 2.48 -9.44
CA LEU A 99 -4.63 1.34 -9.80
C LEU A 99 -5.43 0.21 -10.46
N MET A 100 -6.62 -0.09 -9.93
CA MET A 100 -7.52 -1.10 -10.51
C MET A 100 -7.99 -0.71 -11.90
N HIS A 101 -8.37 0.54 -12.10
CA HIS A 101 -8.85 1.05 -13.39
C HIS A 101 -7.76 1.03 -14.47
N ILE A 102 -6.55 1.49 -14.14
CA ILE A 102 -5.47 1.62 -15.10
C ILE A 102 -4.84 0.26 -15.44
N HIS A 103 -4.66 -0.61 -14.45
CA HIS A 103 -3.85 -1.81 -14.59
C HIS A 103 -4.66 -3.11 -14.63
N ASN A 104 -5.94 -3.07 -14.24
CA ASN A 104 -6.84 -4.24 -14.17
C ASN A 104 -6.18 -5.48 -13.52
N PRO A 105 -5.61 -5.36 -12.30
CA PRO A 105 -4.88 -6.44 -11.66
C PRO A 105 -5.82 -7.57 -11.22
N ARG A 106 -5.28 -8.76 -11.04
CA ARG A 106 -6.01 -9.87 -10.44
C ARG A 106 -6.13 -9.66 -8.93
N LEU A 107 -7.34 -9.58 -8.43
CA LEU A 107 -7.63 -9.29 -7.00
C LEU A 107 -7.60 -10.51 -6.11
N GLU A 108 -7.89 -11.71 -6.64
CA GLU A 108 -7.95 -12.94 -5.85
C GLU A 108 -6.65 -13.25 -5.11
N PRO A 109 -5.45 -13.13 -5.72
CA PRO A 109 -4.20 -13.34 -5.01
C PRO A 109 -3.96 -12.31 -3.90
N ILE A 110 -4.38 -11.05 -4.11
CA ILE A 110 -4.25 -9.97 -3.12
C ILE A 110 -5.14 -10.26 -1.91
N LEU A 111 -6.41 -10.58 -2.14
CA LEU A 111 -7.37 -10.91 -1.08
C LEU A 111 -6.97 -12.20 -0.34
N SER A 112 -6.47 -13.20 -1.06
CA SER A 112 -5.93 -14.42 -0.46
C SER A 112 -4.73 -14.14 0.46
N GLU A 113 -3.82 -13.25 0.07
CA GLU A 113 -2.71 -12.85 0.94
C GLU A 113 -3.19 -12.10 2.18
N LEU A 114 -4.16 -11.18 2.04
CA LEU A 114 -4.75 -10.45 3.17
C LEU A 114 -5.42 -11.36 4.20
N THR A 115 -5.95 -12.50 3.79
CA THR A 115 -6.53 -13.51 4.69
C THR A 115 -5.54 -14.00 5.75
N ARG A 116 -4.25 -13.97 5.44
CA ARG A 116 -3.19 -14.42 6.36
C ARG A 116 -2.80 -13.37 7.38
N HIS A 117 -3.18 -12.12 7.16
CA HIS A 117 -2.69 -10.97 7.93
C HIS A 117 -3.77 -10.18 8.64
N LEU A 118 -5.04 -10.32 8.23
CA LEU A 118 -6.18 -9.63 8.81
C LEU A 118 -7.06 -10.60 9.58
N ASN A 119 -7.70 -10.10 10.64
CA ASN A 119 -8.78 -10.83 11.29
C ASN A 119 -10.03 -10.88 10.38
N ALA A 120 -11.00 -11.72 10.74
CA ALA A 120 -12.19 -11.93 9.91
C ALA A 120 -13.01 -10.65 9.68
N GLY A 121 -13.15 -9.80 10.70
CA GLY A 121 -13.89 -8.54 10.58
C GLY A 121 -13.19 -7.52 9.67
N ASP A 122 -11.90 -7.36 9.82
CA ASP A 122 -11.09 -6.48 8.97
C ASP A 122 -11.06 -6.98 7.52
N LEU A 123 -10.96 -8.28 7.31
CA LEU A 123 -11.00 -8.89 5.99
C LEU A 123 -12.35 -8.66 5.30
N GLU A 124 -13.44 -8.83 6.02
CA GLU A 124 -14.79 -8.57 5.48
C GLU A 124 -14.96 -7.10 5.10
N GLN A 125 -14.51 -6.17 5.94
CA GLN A 125 -14.52 -4.75 5.64
C GLN A 125 -13.73 -4.45 4.34
N VAL A 126 -12.55 -5.03 4.18
CA VAL A 126 -11.73 -4.84 2.97
C VAL A 126 -12.44 -5.40 1.73
N LYS A 127 -13.06 -6.56 1.83
CA LYS A 127 -13.85 -7.13 0.71
C LYS A 127 -14.98 -6.21 0.28
N GLN A 128 -15.74 -5.66 1.23
CA GLN A 128 -16.80 -4.69 0.94
C GLN A 128 -16.28 -3.45 0.24
N ILE A 129 -15.17 -2.89 0.71
CA ILE A 129 -14.52 -1.73 0.07
C ILE A 129 -14.12 -2.06 -1.38
N VAL A 130 -13.53 -3.22 -1.61
CA VAL A 130 -13.13 -3.66 -2.96
C VAL A 130 -14.36 -3.81 -3.88
N GLU A 131 -15.44 -4.40 -3.40
CA GLU A 131 -16.70 -4.53 -4.14
C GLU A 131 -17.29 -3.16 -4.50
N GLU A 132 -17.31 -2.22 -3.55
CA GLU A 132 -17.79 -0.86 -3.80
C GLU A 132 -16.94 -0.13 -4.85
N ILE A 133 -15.62 -0.30 -4.81
CA ILE A 133 -14.71 0.23 -5.83
C ILE A 133 -15.02 -0.39 -7.20
N GLN A 134 -15.16 -1.71 -7.29
CA GLN A 134 -15.48 -2.40 -8.53
C GLN A 134 -16.82 -1.92 -9.12
N GLN A 135 -17.84 -1.73 -8.28
CA GLN A 135 -19.14 -1.20 -8.72
C GLN A 135 -19.04 0.23 -9.23
N ARG A 136 -18.21 1.08 -8.60
CA ARG A 136 -17.95 2.45 -9.07
C ARG A 136 -17.25 2.44 -10.42
N LEU A 137 -16.24 1.62 -10.62
CA LEU A 137 -15.53 1.50 -11.89
C LEU A 137 -16.44 0.99 -13.00
N LYS A 138 -17.24 -0.04 -12.74
CA LYS A 138 -18.21 -0.55 -13.72
C LYS A 138 -19.20 0.53 -14.19
N ARG A 139 -19.76 1.32 -13.25
CA ARG A 139 -20.64 2.44 -13.58
C ARG A 139 -19.96 3.53 -14.39
N PHE A 140 -18.66 3.75 -14.19
CA PHE A 140 -17.87 4.67 -14.97
C PHE A 140 -17.70 4.17 -16.41
N ASP A 141 -17.31 2.90 -16.59
CA ASP A 141 -17.10 2.29 -17.91
C ASP A 141 -18.40 2.24 -18.73
N GLU A 142 -19.55 1.97 -18.10
CA GLU A 142 -20.88 1.98 -18.76
C GLU A 142 -21.33 3.37 -19.25
N ARG A 143 -20.72 4.45 -18.73
CA ARG A 143 -21.03 5.85 -19.14
C ARG A 143 -20.03 6.42 -20.15
N SER A 144 -18.94 5.74 -20.34
CA SER A 144 -17.87 6.16 -21.27
C SER A 144 -18.06 5.55 -22.63
#